data_93fd2b36dc9cc779469045816f39c5a9
#
_entry.id   93fd2b36dc9cc779469045816f39c5a9
#
_cell.length_a   1.000
_cell.length_b   1.000
_cell.length_c   1.000
_cell.angle_alpha   90.00
_cell.angle_beta   90.00
_cell.angle_gamma   90.00
#
_symmetry.space_group_name_H-M   'P 1'
#
loop_
_entity.id
_entity.type
_entity.pdbx_description
1 polymer ?
#
loop_
_entity_poly.entity_id
_entity_poly.type
_entity_poly.pdbx_seq_one_letter_code
_entity_poly.pdbx_strand_id
1 'polypeptide(L)'
;QNPRINAPYVYGARPGSPFLFTVPVSGERPVKITADKLPEGLSMDTQTGIITGAVKDEGNYQVKITAENAFGKDIKTLTLKFGNTLALTPPMVVNTWNVFGDNIDDAKIRKIADVMVESGLINYGYGYVNIDDGWQGKRGGKYNAVMPNEKFPDMKGLVDYVHSKGLKIGIYSSPWVETFAGYIGGSADTRDGEVIDSSKRYGAFSFVKNDVQQWMEWGFDYLKYD
;
A
#
# COMPACT_ATOMS: atom_id res chain seq x y z
N GLN A 1 25.62 -10.49 -12.83
CA GLN A 1 24.44 -10.42 -13.74
C GLN A 1 24.15 -8.98 -14.11
N ASN A 2 23.80 -8.75 -15.39
CA ASN A 2 23.32 -7.43 -15.84
C ASN A 2 22.08 -7.00 -15.06
N PRO A 3 21.87 -5.71 -14.84
CA PRO A 3 20.65 -5.21 -14.25
C PRO A 3 19.47 -5.41 -15.23
N ARG A 4 18.26 -5.58 -14.67
CA ARG A 4 17.02 -5.63 -15.43
C ARG A 4 15.95 -4.83 -14.70
N ILE A 5 15.30 -3.91 -15.40
CA ILE A 5 14.20 -3.08 -14.88
C ILE A 5 12.89 -3.85 -15.06
N ASN A 6 12.29 -4.27 -13.95
CA ASN A 6 11.04 -5.03 -13.91
C ASN A 6 9.80 -4.13 -13.69
N ALA A 7 9.98 -2.81 -13.80
CA ALA A 7 8.90 -1.85 -13.64
C ALA A 7 7.77 -2.03 -14.66
N PRO A 8 6.52 -1.67 -14.34
CA PRO A 8 5.44 -1.59 -15.31
C PRO A 8 5.73 -0.50 -16.37
N TYR A 9 4.96 -0.47 -17.44
CA TYR A 9 5.06 0.61 -18.43
C TYR A 9 4.36 1.89 -17.99
N VAL A 10 3.33 1.76 -17.15
CA VAL A 10 2.52 2.87 -16.64
C VAL A 10 2.33 2.72 -15.15
N TYR A 11 2.52 3.80 -14.42
CA TYR A 11 2.20 3.90 -13.01
C TYR A 11 1.59 5.28 -12.75
N GLY A 12 0.67 5.40 -11.79
CA GLY A 12 0.03 6.68 -11.58
C GLY A 12 -0.52 6.89 -10.18
N ALA A 13 -0.90 8.14 -9.93
CA ALA A 13 -1.51 8.60 -8.70
C ALA A 13 -2.45 9.78 -8.99
N ARG A 14 -3.20 10.20 -7.97
CA ARG A 14 -3.96 11.45 -8.04
C ARG A 14 -3.04 12.64 -7.82
N PRO A 15 -3.29 13.77 -8.51
CA PRO A 15 -2.60 15.02 -8.24
C PRO A 15 -2.71 15.42 -6.78
N GLY A 16 -1.62 15.94 -6.21
CA GLY A 16 -1.54 16.38 -4.81
C GLY A 16 -1.45 15.25 -3.77
N SER A 17 -1.64 13.99 -4.16
CA SER A 17 -1.49 12.85 -3.23
C SER A 17 -0.02 12.50 -3.01
N PRO A 18 0.35 12.02 -1.82
CA PRO A 18 1.67 11.46 -1.59
C PRO A 18 1.99 10.35 -2.59
N PHE A 19 3.16 10.45 -3.22
CA PHE A 19 3.64 9.48 -4.20
C PHE A 19 4.73 8.63 -3.60
N LEU A 20 4.62 7.33 -3.76
CA LEU A 20 5.64 6.35 -3.42
C LEU A 20 5.69 5.28 -4.51
N PHE A 21 6.84 5.12 -5.14
CA PHE A 21 7.09 4.05 -6.09
C PHE A 21 8.55 3.60 -6.02
N THR A 22 8.78 2.33 -5.77
CA THR A 22 10.11 1.73 -5.83
C THR A 22 10.31 1.09 -7.19
N VAL A 23 11.29 1.54 -7.94
CA VAL A 23 11.63 0.96 -9.24
C VAL A 23 12.19 -0.45 -9.02
N PRO A 24 11.49 -1.51 -9.45
CA PRO A 24 11.97 -2.86 -9.26
C PRO A 24 13.09 -3.18 -10.25
N VAL A 25 14.27 -3.49 -9.72
CA VAL A 25 15.46 -3.81 -10.52
C VAL A 25 16.12 -5.06 -9.96
N SER A 26 16.18 -6.11 -10.76
CA SER A 26 16.98 -7.31 -10.50
C SER A 26 18.37 -7.19 -11.11
N GLY A 27 19.32 -7.99 -10.65
CA GLY A 27 20.70 -8.00 -11.09
C GLY A 27 21.66 -7.99 -9.91
N GLU A 28 22.94 -8.09 -10.22
CA GLU A 28 23.99 -8.12 -9.19
C GLU A 28 24.21 -6.74 -8.60
N ARG A 29 24.23 -6.68 -7.27
CA ARG A 29 24.40 -5.43 -6.52
C ARG A 29 25.90 -5.08 -6.34
N PRO A 30 26.27 -3.79 -6.22
CA PRO A 30 25.37 -2.64 -6.21
C PRO A 30 24.84 -2.28 -7.61
N VAL A 31 23.61 -1.79 -7.67
CA VAL A 31 22.99 -1.23 -8.88
C VAL A 31 22.65 0.24 -8.62
N LYS A 32 23.12 1.12 -9.48
CA LYS A 32 22.72 2.54 -9.49
C LYS A 32 21.49 2.71 -10.37
N ILE A 33 20.46 3.33 -9.82
CA ILE A 33 19.19 3.58 -10.52
C ILE A 33 19.02 5.09 -10.67
N THR A 34 18.76 5.55 -11.88
CA THR A 34 18.54 6.98 -12.17
C THR A 34 17.26 7.17 -12.97
N ALA A 35 16.63 8.31 -12.78
CA ALA A 35 15.44 8.73 -13.50
C ALA A 35 15.69 10.08 -14.18
N ASP A 36 15.47 10.14 -15.47
CA ASP A 36 15.58 11.35 -16.28
C ASP A 36 14.19 11.91 -16.56
N LYS A 37 14.00 13.21 -16.42
CA LYS A 37 12.74 13.93 -16.58
C LYS A 37 11.65 13.52 -15.57
N LEU A 38 12.03 13.33 -14.29
CA LEU A 38 11.04 13.26 -13.23
C LEU A 38 10.21 14.55 -13.22
N PRO A 39 8.87 14.44 -13.05
CA PRO A 39 8.03 15.63 -12.90
C PRO A 39 8.39 16.41 -11.65
N GLU A 40 8.17 17.71 -11.68
CA GLU A 40 8.37 18.59 -10.52
C GLU A 40 7.59 18.07 -9.30
N GLY A 41 8.25 18.10 -8.14
CA GLY A 41 7.72 17.58 -6.88
C GLY A 41 8.09 16.14 -6.57
N LEU A 42 8.68 15.38 -7.52
CA LEU A 42 9.23 14.05 -7.25
C LEU A 42 10.74 14.06 -7.15
N SER A 43 11.26 13.19 -6.30
CA SER A 43 12.69 12.89 -6.16
C SER A 43 12.92 11.38 -6.09
N MET A 44 14.13 10.95 -6.48
CA MET A 44 14.52 9.53 -6.45
C MET A 44 15.80 9.36 -5.62
N ASP A 45 15.78 8.36 -4.75
CA ASP A 45 17.00 7.80 -4.17
C ASP A 45 17.65 6.85 -5.18
N THR A 46 18.85 7.18 -5.62
CA THR A 46 19.54 6.44 -6.70
C THR A 46 20.13 5.09 -6.27
N GLN A 47 20.20 4.81 -4.98
CA GLN A 47 20.70 3.54 -4.44
C GLN A 47 19.55 2.54 -4.24
N THR A 48 18.41 3.02 -3.76
CA THR A 48 17.24 2.20 -3.49
C THR A 48 16.25 2.15 -4.65
N GLY A 49 16.25 3.17 -5.53
CA GLY A 49 15.26 3.33 -6.60
C GLY A 49 13.91 3.82 -6.11
N ILE A 50 13.82 4.30 -4.86
CA ILE A 50 12.58 4.80 -4.27
C ILE A 50 12.32 6.22 -4.79
N ILE A 51 11.16 6.43 -5.40
CA ILE A 51 10.66 7.74 -5.84
C ILE A 51 9.58 8.19 -4.87
N THR A 52 9.73 9.42 -4.34
CA THR A 52 8.77 10.03 -3.40
C THR A 52 8.47 11.47 -3.76
N GLY A 53 7.44 12.03 -3.14
CA GLY A 53 7.03 13.42 -3.32
C GLY A 53 5.54 13.54 -3.61
N ALA A 54 5.16 14.58 -4.35
CA ALA A 54 3.80 14.78 -4.86
C ALA A 54 3.84 15.65 -6.13
N VAL A 55 2.98 15.35 -7.09
CA VAL A 55 2.80 16.14 -8.32
C VAL A 55 1.48 16.87 -8.21
N LYS A 56 1.47 18.18 -8.42
CA LYS A 56 0.29 19.03 -8.25
C LYS A 56 -0.68 18.94 -9.44
N ASP A 57 -0.13 18.85 -10.65
CA ASP A 57 -0.88 18.98 -11.88
C ASP A 57 -1.20 17.61 -12.51
N GLU A 58 -2.34 17.52 -13.15
CA GLU A 58 -2.67 16.38 -14.01
C GLU A 58 -1.70 16.32 -15.20
N GLY A 59 -1.37 15.11 -15.63
CA GLY A 59 -0.52 14.94 -16.80
C GLY A 59 0.05 13.55 -16.96
N ASN A 60 0.69 13.34 -18.12
CA ASN A 60 1.44 12.14 -18.44
C ASN A 60 2.91 12.51 -18.65
N TYR A 61 3.77 11.92 -17.86
CA TYR A 61 5.20 12.20 -17.82
C TYR A 61 5.98 10.97 -18.26
N GLN A 62 6.79 11.11 -19.30
CA GLN A 62 7.67 10.04 -19.77
C GLN A 62 9.00 10.11 -19.01
N VAL A 63 9.19 9.18 -18.10
CA VAL A 63 10.39 9.11 -17.27
C VAL A 63 11.30 8.01 -17.79
N LYS A 64 12.52 8.36 -18.17
CA LYS A 64 13.53 7.39 -18.60
C LYS A 64 14.27 6.88 -17.37
N ILE A 65 14.06 5.61 -17.03
CA ILE A 65 14.76 4.92 -15.95
C ILE A 65 16.00 4.23 -16.53
N THR A 66 17.13 4.40 -15.87
CA THR A 66 18.37 3.69 -16.18
C THR A 66 18.86 2.96 -14.93
N ALA A 67 19.12 1.67 -15.05
CA ALA A 67 19.76 0.84 -14.04
C ALA A 67 21.13 0.41 -14.54
N GLU A 68 22.17 0.60 -13.74
CA GLU A 68 23.56 0.31 -14.14
C GLU A 68 24.34 -0.34 -13.00
N ASN A 69 25.13 -1.37 -13.35
CA ASN A 69 26.08 -2.03 -12.46
C ASN A 69 27.39 -2.34 -13.20
N ALA A 70 28.32 -3.05 -12.56
CA ALA A 70 29.61 -3.42 -13.14
C ALA A 70 29.52 -4.30 -14.41
N PHE A 71 28.36 -4.94 -14.66
CA PHE A 71 28.18 -5.86 -15.80
C PHE A 71 27.45 -5.23 -16.98
N GLY A 72 26.81 -4.08 -16.79
CA GLY A 72 26.11 -3.40 -17.86
C GLY A 72 25.00 -2.48 -17.36
N LYS A 73 24.09 -2.13 -18.27
CA LYS A 73 22.94 -1.27 -17.99
C LYS A 73 21.69 -1.75 -18.71
N ASP A 74 20.55 -1.40 -18.11
CA ASP A 74 19.23 -1.51 -18.68
C ASP A 74 18.51 -0.17 -18.66
N ILE A 75 17.67 0.08 -19.68
CA ILE A 75 16.97 1.34 -19.84
C ILE A 75 15.51 1.04 -20.15
N LYS A 76 14.60 1.69 -19.42
CA LYS A 76 13.15 1.57 -19.64
C LYS A 76 12.47 2.91 -19.49
N THR A 77 11.48 3.17 -20.35
CA THR A 77 10.59 4.32 -20.19
C THR A 77 9.40 3.92 -19.34
N LEU A 78 9.17 4.66 -18.27
CA LEU A 78 8.01 4.55 -17.39
C LEU A 78 7.13 5.78 -17.61
N THR A 79 5.86 5.56 -17.95
CA THR A 79 4.86 6.62 -17.99
C THR A 79 4.28 6.83 -16.60
N LEU A 80 4.52 8.00 -16.00
CA LEU A 80 3.82 8.42 -14.79
C LEU A 80 2.59 9.22 -15.20
N LYS A 81 1.40 8.70 -14.83
CA LYS A 81 0.12 9.33 -15.12
C LYS A 81 -0.52 9.87 -13.86
N PHE A 82 -0.71 11.18 -13.79
CA PHE A 82 -1.43 11.86 -12.72
C PHE A 82 -2.81 12.29 -13.20
N GLY A 83 -3.86 11.84 -12.51
CA GLY A 83 -5.24 12.11 -12.89
C GLY A 83 -6.23 11.27 -12.08
N ASN A 84 -7.46 11.18 -12.56
CA ASN A 84 -8.55 10.49 -11.87
C ASN A 84 -8.64 8.98 -12.19
N THR A 85 -7.81 8.46 -13.09
CA THR A 85 -7.76 7.03 -13.38
C THR A 85 -6.95 6.30 -12.32
N LEU A 86 -7.55 5.32 -11.67
CA LEU A 86 -6.92 4.52 -10.62
C LEU A 86 -6.47 3.15 -11.16
N ALA A 87 -5.59 2.50 -10.40
CA ALA A 87 -5.17 1.12 -10.61
C ALA A 87 -4.68 0.81 -12.04
N LEU A 88 -3.91 1.72 -12.62
CA LEU A 88 -3.32 1.58 -13.95
C LEU A 88 -2.39 0.37 -14.07
N THR A 89 -1.82 -0.06 -12.94
CA THR A 89 -1.00 -1.27 -12.82
C THR A 89 -1.59 -2.14 -11.71
N PRO A 90 -1.92 -3.41 -11.97
CA PRO A 90 -2.38 -4.32 -10.93
C PRO A 90 -1.35 -4.42 -9.80
N PRO A 91 -1.77 -4.34 -8.52
CA PRO A 91 -0.85 -4.48 -7.41
C PRO A 91 -0.34 -5.92 -7.31
N MET A 92 0.97 -6.08 -7.11
CA MET A 92 1.56 -7.36 -6.71
C MET A 92 1.68 -7.35 -5.18
N VAL A 93 0.86 -8.15 -4.52
CA VAL A 93 0.57 -8.08 -3.09
C VAL A 93 1.03 -9.35 -2.37
N VAL A 94 1.65 -9.21 -1.21
CA VAL A 94 1.74 -10.26 -0.20
C VAL A 94 0.57 -10.07 0.76
N ASN A 95 -0.43 -10.95 0.67
CA ASN A 95 -1.61 -10.92 1.54
C ASN A 95 -1.46 -11.90 2.70
N THR A 96 -1.85 -11.50 3.90
CA THR A 96 -1.56 -12.28 5.12
C THR A 96 -2.48 -13.46 5.36
N TRP A 97 -3.67 -13.49 4.73
CA TRP A 97 -4.72 -14.45 5.07
C TRP A 97 -4.33 -15.92 4.92
N ASN A 98 -3.77 -16.29 3.77
CA ASN A 98 -3.48 -17.70 3.48
C ASN A 98 -2.37 -18.31 4.36
N VAL A 99 -1.54 -17.45 4.99
CA VAL A 99 -0.44 -17.90 5.86
C VAL A 99 -0.81 -17.84 7.33
N PHE A 100 -1.51 -16.79 7.75
CA PHE A 100 -1.72 -16.49 9.15
C PHE A 100 -3.19 -16.52 9.60
N GLY A 101 -4.16 -16.47 8.64
CA GLY A 101 -5.55 -16.22 8.98
C GLY A 101 -5.67 -14.90 9.75
N ASP A 102 -6.38 -14.90 10.85
CA ASP A 102 -6.52 -13.78 11.77
C ASP A 102 -5.41 -13.71 12.86
N ASN A 103 -4.47 -14.65 12.84
CA ASN A 103 -3.30 -14.63 13.73
C ASN A 103 -2.21 -13.68 13.20
N ILE A 104 -2.57 -12.42 13.04
CA ILE A 104 -1.71 -11.33 12.59
C ILE A 104 -1.49 -10.30 13.69
N ASP A 105 -0.38 -9.59 13.63
CA ASP A 105 -0.01 -8.50 14.54
C ASP A 105 0.98 -7.54 13.88
N ASP A 106 1.22 -6.40 14.51
CA ASP A 106 2.17 -5.36 14.04
C ASP A 106 3.56 -5.95 13.74
N ALA A 107 4.08 -6.79 14.62
CA ALA A 107 5.42 -7.36 14.48
C ALA A 107 5.54 -8.26 13.23
N LYS A 108 4.52 -9.08 12.95
CA LYS A 108 4.48 -9.92 11.76
C LYS A 108 4.44 -9.11 10.47
N ILE A 109 3.64 -8.01 10.45
CA ILE A 109 3.58 -7.14 9.26
C ILE A 109 4.93 -6.46 9.00
N ARG A 110 5.59 -5.95 10.04
CA ARG A 110 6.96 -5.39 9.91
C ARG A 110 7.93 -6.44 9.40
N LYS A 111 7.88 -7.66 9.93
CA LYS A 111 8.74 -8.75 9.48
C LYS A 111 8.48 -9.14 8.02
N ILE A 112 7.23 -9.17 7.56
CA ILE A 112 6.89 -9.40 6.15
C ILE A 112 7.54 -8.32 5.28
N ALA A 113 7.40 -7.05 5.64
CA ALA A 113 8.01 -5.95 4.90
C ALA A 113 9.54 -6.09 4.82
N ASP A 114 10.19 -6.42 5.93
CA ASP A 114 11.64 -6.68 5.95
C ASP A 114 12.04 -7.82 5.02
N VAL A 115 11.35 -8.95 5.11
CA VAL A 115 11.62 -10.12 4.26
C VAL A 115 11.40 -9.83 2.77
N MET A 116 10.39 -9.05 2.41
CA MET A 116 10.16 -8.66 1.01
C MET A 116 11.34 -7.87 0.42
N VAL A 117 11.98 -7.04 1.23
CA VAL A 117 13.18 -6.28 0.84
C VAL A 117 14.43 -7.17 0.88
N GLU A 118 14.67 -7.85 1.98
CA GLU A 118 15.86 -8.70 2.21
C GLU A 118 15.96 -9.85 1.21
N SER A 119 14.85 -10.49 0.88
CA SER A 119 14.82 -11.56 -0.12
C SER A 119 14.92 -11.07 -1.57
N GLY A 120 14.80 -9.76 -1.78
CA GLY A 120 14.77 -9.16 -3.10
C GLY A 120 13.45 -9.29 -3.84
N LEU A 121 12.37 -9.71 -3.20
CA LEU A 121 11.04 -9.84 -3.81
C LEU A 121 10.55 -8.51 -4.38
N ILE A 122 10.86 -7.39 -3.71
CA ILE A 122 10.59 -6.03 -4.18
C ILE A 122 11.25 -5.73 -5.54
N ASN A 123 12.39 -6.36 -5.85
CA ASN A 123 13.13 -6.17 -7.11
C ASN A 123 12.40 -6.79 -8.32
N TYR A 124 11.37 -7.59 -8.08
CA TYR A 124 10.53 -8.22 -9.09
C TYR A 124 9.12 -7.61 -9.19
N GLY A 125 8.86 -6.53 -8.42
CA GLY A 125 7.61 -5.77 -8.50
C GLY A 125 6.59 -6.08 -7.40
N TYR A 126 6.90 -6.96 -6.44
CA TYR A 126 6.07 -7.15 -5.25
C TYR A 126 6.23 -5.93 -4.32
N GLY A 127 5.30 -5.01 -4.43
CA GLY A 127 5.39 -3.71 -3.79
C GLY A 127 4.37 -3.45 -2.68
N TYR A 128 3.48 -4.41 -2.37
CA TYR A 128 2.40 -4.23 -1.41
C TYR A 128 2.41 -5.31 -0.33
N VAL A 129 2.21 -4.90 0.92
CA VAL A 129 1.83 -5.77 2.04
C VAL A 129 0.37 -5.49 2.37
N ASN A 130 -0.49 -6.50 2.40
CA ASN A 130 -1.88 -6.31 2.79
C ASN A 130 -2.17 -6.97 4.14
N ILE A 131 -2.66 -6.17 5.09
CA ILE A 131 -3.20 -6.65 6.35
C ILE A 131 -4.62 -7.15 6.06
N ASP A 132 -4.82 -8.47 6.14
CA ASP A 132 -6.12 -9.08 5.97
C ASP A 132 -6.97 -8.99 7.25
N ASP A 133 -8.01 -9.78 7.38
CA ASP A 133 -8.95 -9.78 8.51
C ASP A 133 -8.25 -10.10 9.85
N GLY A 134 -8.73 -9.54 10.95
CA GLY A 134 -8.21 -9.80 12.29
C GLY A 134 -7.48 -8.62 12.96
N TRP A 135 -7.44 -7.44 12.32
CA TRP A 135 -6.87 -6.21 12.89
C TRP A 135 -7.90 -5.37 13.66
N GLN A 136 -9.18 -5.56 13.37
CA GLN A 136 -10.28 -4.71 13.80
C GLN A 136 -10.54 -4.84 15.31
N GLY A 137 -10.67 -3.68 15.94
CA GLY A 137 -11.16 -3.52 17.31
C GLY A 137 -12.55 -2.90 17.34
N LYS A 138 -12.78 -1.97 18.25
CA LYS A 138 -14.06 -1.27 18.40
C LYS A 138 -14.13 -0.03 17.53
N ARG A 139 -15.34 0.42 17.18
CA ARG A 139 -15.54 1.74 16.58
C ARG A 139 -15.25 2.85 17.58
N GLY A 140 -14.66 3.94 17.09
CA GLY A 140 -14.34 5.09 17.94
C GLY A 140 -13.43 6.08 17.25
N GLY A 141 -12.65 6.80 18.06
CA GLY A 141 -11.75 7.84 17.58
C GLY A 141 -12.45 9.04 16.94
N LYS A 142 -11.67 9.85 16.26
CA LYS A 142 -12.11 11.13 15.64
C LYS A 142 -13.25 10.95 14.62
N TYR A 143 -13.26 9.84 13.91
CA TYR A 143 -14.21 9.58 12.83
C TYR A 143 -15.29 8.56 13.19
N ASN A 144 -15.36 8.07 14.43
CA ASN A 144 -16.17 6.89 14.77
C ASN A 144 -15.94 5.73 13.79
N ALA A 145 -14.67 5.50 13.44
CA ALA A 145 -14.22 4.45 12.54
C ALA A 145 -13.86 3.17 13.31
N VAL A 146 -13.68 2.06 12.59
CA VAL A 146 -13.09 0.87 13.20
C VAL A 146 -11.64 1.19 13.58
N MET A 147 -11.36 1.10 14.88
CA MET A 147 -10.01 1.28 15.42
C MET A 147 -9.30 -0.07 15.53
N PRO A 148 -7.97 -0.10 15.54
CA PRO A 148 -7.25 -1.35 15.66
C PRO A 148 -7.46 -2.01 17.04
N ASN A 149 -7.31 -3.31 17.09
CA ASN A 149 -7.26 -4.05 18.35
C ASN A 149 -5.85 -3.98 18.97
N GLU A 150 -5.67 -4.64 20.11
CA GLU A 150 -4.41 -4.64 20.89
C GLU A 150 -3.19 -5.22 20.15
N LYS A 151 -3.41 -5.99 19.08
CA LYS A 151 -2.35 -6.55 18.24
C LYS A 151 -1.68 -5.49 17.34
N PHE A 152 -2.32 -4.34 17.18
CA PHE A 152 -1.86 -3.22 16.35
C PHE A 152 -1.88 -1.90 17.14
N PRO A 153 -0.97 -1.73 18.11
CA PRO A 153 -1.00 -0.60 19.05
C PRO A 153 -0.71 0.75 18.40
N ASP A 154 -0.01 0.78 17.27
CA ASP A 154 0.34 1.99 16.51
C ASP A 154 0.22 1.75 15.00
N MET A 155 -1.01 1.87 14.50
CA MET A 155 -1.29 1.63 13.07
C MET A 155 -0.59 2.66 12.17
N LYS A 156 -0.51 3.92 12.59
CA LYS A 156 0.20 4.96 11.82
C LYS A 156 1.70 4.67 11.73
N GLY A 157 2.32 4.32 12.84
CA GLY A 157 3.74 3.97 12.88
C GLY A 157 4.04 2.69 12.07
N LEU A 158 3.11 1.74 12.00
CA LEU A 158 3.24 0.57 11.15
C LEU A 158 3.22 0.96 9.65
N VAL A 159 2.27 1.79 9.25
CA VAL A 159 2.19 2.30 7.87
C VAL A 159 3.45 3.04 7.48
N ASP A 160 3.94 3.96 8.33
CA ASP A 160 5.17 4.72 8.09
C ASP A 160 6.39 3.80 7.97
N TYR A 161 6.45 2.74 8.80
CA TYR A 161 7.52 1.76 8.71
C TYR A 161 7.54 1.04 7.36
N VAL A 162 6.40 0.56 6.90
CA VAL A 162 6.28 -0.12 5.60
C VAL A 162 6.65 0.83 4.45
N HIS A 163 6.18 2.06 4.50
CA HIS A 163 6.54 3.09 3.52
C HIS A 163 8.05 3.39 3.52
N SER A 164 8.70 3.42 4.68
CA SER A 164 10.15 3.64 4.79
C SER A 164 10.98 2.56 4.09
N LYS A 165 10.42 1.36 3.88
CA LYS A 165 11.02 0.27 3.11
C LYS A 165 10.79 0.37 1.60
N GLY A 166 10.07 1.40 1.13
CA GLY A 166 9.68 1.55 -0.27
C GLY A 166 8.50 0.67 -0.68
N LEU A 167 7.80 0.08 0.28
CA LEU A 167 6.61 -0.74 0.09
C LEU A 167 5.35 0.06 0.37
N LYS A 168 4.24 -0.37 -0.21
CA LYS A 168 2.88 0.11 0.10
C LYS A 168 2.17 -0.87 1.00
N ILE A 169 1.14 -0.39 1.69
CA ILE A 169 0.39 -1.19 2.64
C ILE A 169 -1.10 -1.09 2.39
N GLY A 170 -1.77 -2.23 2.41
CA GLY A 170 -3.21 -2.34 2.31
C GLY A 170 -3.86 -2.79 3.61
N ILE A 171 -5.18 -2.61 3.66
CA ILE A 171 -6.01 -3.00 4.79
C ILE A 171 -7.25 -3.72 4.28
N TYR A 172 -7.82 -4.59 5.10
CA TYR A 172 -9.03 -5.36 4.80
C TYR A 172 -10.26 -4.81 5.55
N SER A 173 -11.39 -4.83 4.88
CA SER A 173 -12.70 -4.65 5.50
C SER A 173 -13.82 -5.29 4.65
N SER A 174 -15.05 -5.19 5.10
CA SER A 174 -16.26 -5.61 4.39
C SER A 174 -17.35 -4.55 4.49
N PRO A 175 -18.39 -4.54 3.63
CA PRO A 175 -19.52 -3.64 3.76
C PRO A 175 -20.53 -4.09 4.82
N TRP A 176 -20.40 -5.28 5.36
CA TRP A 176 -21.34 -5.90 6.28
C TRP A 176 -21.11 -5.44 7.73
N VAL A 177 -22.01 -5.85 8.64
CA VAL A 177 -21.82 -5.62 10.08
C VAL A 177 -20.65 -6.43 10.62
N GLU A 178 -20.36 -7.58 9.99
CA GLU A 178 -19.32 -8.51 10.38
C GLU A 178 -18.44 -8.87 9.19
N THR A 179 -17.12 -8.94 9.41
CA THR A 179 -16.13 -9.39 8.42
C THR A 179 -16.18 -10.92 8.25
N PHE A 180 -15.38 -11.46 7.35
CA PHE A 180 -15.31 -12.91 7.12
C PHE A 180 -14.94 -13.69 8.39
N ALA A 181 -13.99 -13.19 9.18
CA ALA A 181 -13.52 -13.82 10.42
C ALA A 181 -14.29 -13.41 11.68
N GLY A 182 -15.40 -12.66 11.55
CA GLY A 182 -16.24 -12.30 12.69
C GLY A 182 -15.86 -11.02 13.41
N TYR A 183 -15.07 -10.15 12.77
CA TYR A 183 -14.73 -8.84 13.31
C TYR A 183 -15.72 -7.77 12.82
N ILE A 184 -15.63 -6.55 13.37
CA ILE A 184 -16.51 -5.44 12.97
C ILE A 184 -16.23 -5.04 11.51
N GLY A 185 -17.29 -4.95 10.73
CA GLY A 185 -17.29 -4.52 9.34
C GLY A 185 -17.65 -3.05 9.13
N GLY A 186 -17.97 -2.68 7.89
CA GLY A 186 -18.22 -1.31 7.44
C GLY A 186 -19.66 -0.80 7.66
N SER A 187 -20.55 -1.57 8.29
CA SER A 187 -21.90 -1.13 8.65
C SER A 187 -22.28 -1.56 10.07
N ALA A 188 -23.37 -1.00 10.61
CA ALA A 188 -23.87 -1.29 11.95
C ALA A 188 -25.38 -1.16 12.01
N ASP A 189 -26.00 -1.61 13.11
CA ASP A 189 -27.44 -1.57 13.32
C ASP A 189 -27.91 -0.23 13.87
N THR A 190 -27.05 0.50 14.56
CA THR A 190 -27.36 1.80 15.15
C THR A 190 -26.53 2.92 14.54
N ARG A 191 -26.97 4.17 14.75
CA ARG A 191 -26.25 5.39 14.32
C ARG A 191 -24.92 5.58 15.05
N ASP A 192 -24.80 5.02 16.23
CA ASP A 192 -23.58 5.10 17.05
C ASP A 192 -22.56 4.01 16.72
N GLY A 193 -22.96 3.05 15.86
CA GLY A 193 -22.07 2.01 15.36
C GLY A 193 -22.16 0.69 16.13
N GLU A 194 -23.22 0.47 16.89
CA GLU A 194 -23.45 -0.80 17.57
C GLU A 194 -23.97 -1.86 16.61
N VAL A 195 -23.50 -3.09 16.79
CA VAL A 195 -23.97 -4.29 16.11
C VAL A 195 -24.81 -5.09 17.09
N ILE A 196 -26.11 -5.23 16.79
CA ILE A 196 -27.08 -5.94 17.62
C ILE A 196 -27.11 -7.42 17.25
N ASP A 197 -27.07 -7.70 15.94
CA ASP A 197 -27.09 -9.05 15.39
C ASP A 197 -25.85 -9.22 14.49
N SER A 198 -24.86 -9.94 15.01
CA SER A 198 -23.61 -10.19 14.30
C SER A 198 -23.81 -11.25 13.23
N SER A 199 -23.75 -10.85 11.98
CA SER A 199 -23.84 -11.73 10.81
C SER A 199 -23.30 -11.04 9.55
N LYS A 200 -23.09 -11.82 8.48
CA LYS A 200 -22.66 -11.31 7.17
C LYS A 200 -23.84 -10.69 6.42
N ARG A 201 -24.32 -9.57 6.90
CA ARG A 201 -25.41 -8.76 6.33
C ARG A 201 -25.09 -7.29 6.36
N TYR A 202 -25.80 -6.51 5.59
CA TYR A 202 -25.73 -5.06 5.68
C TYR A 202 -26.48 -4.58 6.93
N GLY A 203 -25.81 -3.71 7.71
CA GLY A 203 -26.44 -2.97 8.79
C GLY A 203 -27.29 -1.80 8.26
N ALA A 204 -28.13 -1.24 9.11
CA ALA A 204 -28.99 -0.11 8.77
C ALA A 204 -28.18 1.19 8.49
N PHE A 205 -26.98 1.29 9.03
CA PHE A 205 -26.11 2.48 8.91
C PHE A 205 -24.74 2.09 8.36
N SER A 206 -24.34 2.77 7.28
CA SER A 206 -23.01 2.60 6.69
C SER A 206 -21.99 3.51 7.35
N PHE A 207 -20.85 2.96 7.70
CA PHE A 207 -19.68 3.66 8.25
C PHE A 207 -18.49 3.69 7.29
N VAL A 208 -18.67 3.31 6.04
CA VAL A 208 -17.61 3.22 5.03
C VAL A 208 -16.84 4.55 4.89
N LYS A 209 -17.54 5.70 4.91
CA LYS A 209 -16.89 7.01 4.85
C LYS A 209 -16.02 7.28 6.08
N ASN A 210 -16.49 6.91 7.24
CA ASN A 210 -15.77 7.06 8.51
C ASN A 210 -14.48 6.24 8.48
N ASP A 211 -14.60 4.99 8.08
CA ASP A 211 -13.49 4.04 8.02
C ASP A 211 -12.44 4.50 6.98
N VAL A 212 -12.87 4.90 5.79
CA VAL A 212 -11.97 5.42 4.74
C VAL A 212 -11.22 6.68 5.19
N GLN A 213 -11.89 7.60 5.90
CA GLN A 213 -11.22 8.79 6.44
C GLN A 213 -10.11 8.42 7.42
N GLN A 214 -10.35 7.44 8.29
CA GLN A 214 -9.35 6.95 9.23
C GLN A 214 -8.19 6.26 8.52
N TRP A 215 -8.46 5.41 7.52
CA TRP A 215 -7.41 4.74 6.76
C TRP A 215 -6.55 5.73 5.96
N MET A 216 -7.16 6.77 5.40
CA MET A 216 -6.43 7.86 4.73
C MET A 216 -5.54 8.62 5.72
N GLU A 217 -6.01 8.89 6.93
CA GLU A 217 -5.21 9.57 7.97
C GLU A 217 -4.02 8.71 8.42
N TRP A 218 -4.18 7.39 8.48
CA TRP A 218 -3.07 6.47 8.73
C TRP A 218 -2.13 6.32 7.53
N GLY A 219 -2.59 6.63 6.31
CA GLY A 219 -1.77 6.59 5.09
C GLY A 219 -1.83 5.28 4.31
N PHE A 220 -2.89 4.48 4.47
CA PHE A 220 -3.07 3.25 3.69
C PHE A 220 -3.23 3.53 2.19
N ASP A 221 -2.64 2.65 1.37
CA ASP A 221 -2.57 2.78 -0.09
C ASP A 221 -3.58 1.91 -0.84
N TYR A 222 -4.08 0.85 -0.21
CA TYR A 222 -4.88 -0.19 -0.84
C TYR A 222 -5.96 -0.71 0.12
N LEU A 223 -7.12 -1.02 -0.44
CA LEU A 223 -8.23 -1.63 0.29
C LEU A 223 -8.61 -2.95 -0.38
N LYS A 224 -8.51 -4.05 0.36
CA LYS A 224 -9.21 -5.31 0.06
C LYS A 224 -10.59 -5.24 0.71
N TYR A 225 -11.64 -5.38 -0.10
CA TYR A 225 -13.01 -5.19 0.34
C TYR A 225 -13.90 -6.28 -0.22
N ASP A 226 -14.34 -7.21 0.65
CA ASP A 226 -15.16 -8.37 0.27
C ASP A 226 -16.66 -8.09 0.41
#